data_9b137f744be7af382dd420f5fbde347d
#
_entry.id   9b137f744be7af382dd420f5fbde347d
#
_cell.length_a   1.000
_cell.length_b   1.000
_cell.length_c   1.000
_cell.angle_alpha   90.00
_cell.angle_beta   90.00
_cell.angle_gamma   90.00
#
_symmetry.space_group_name_H-M   'P 1'
#
loop_
_entity.id
_entity.type
_entity.pdbx_description
1 polymer ?
#
loop_
_entity_poly.entity_id
_entity_poly.type
_entity_poly.pdbx_seq_one_letter_code
_entity_poly.pdbx_strand_id
1 'polypeptide(L)'
;MKAKKIYFASDQHFGAPTPEASFVREQKFVAWLDEIKQDAEALFLLGDLFDFWFEYKTVVPKGFIRVLGKLAEIRDSGIPIYFFVGNHDLWMGDYFQKELNIPVYHDNQEFVFNGKTFLIGHGDGKGPGDKGYKRMKKVFTNPFSKALFRWLHPDLGVKLAQYLSVKNKLISGEEDVVFLGEDKEWLIQYAKRKLETKHYNYFVFGHRHLPMVLPVGEHSQYVNLGDWIGYFTYGVFDGTTFELKKFE
;
A
#
# COMPACT_ATOMS: atom_id res chain seq x y z
N MET A 1 -23.84 -19.66 2.74
CA MET A 1 -22.64 -18.98 2.19
C MET A 1 -22.19 -17.96 3.22
N LYS A 2 -20.90 -17.86 3.52
CA LYS A 2 -20.39 -16.77 4.37
C LYS A 2 -20.66 -15.44 3.69
N ALA A 3 -20.98 -14.39 4.47
CA ALA A 3 -21.08 -13.03 3.94
C ALA A 3 -19.74 -12.65 3.34
N LYS A 4 -19.74 -12.12 2.13
CA LYS A 4 -18.51 -11.69 1.45
C LYS A 4 -18.01 -10.39 2.05
N LYS A 5 -16.68 -10.25 2.12
CA LYS A 5 -15.99 -9.13 2.76
C LYS A 5 -14.98 -8.51 1.82
N ILE A 6 -14.72 -7.23 2.01
CA ILE A 6 -13.66 -6.51 1.32
C ILE A 6 -12.47 -6.37 2.27
N TYR A 7 -11.29 -6.75 1.80
CA TYR A 7 -10.07 -6.76 2.58
C TYR A 7 -9.09 -5.70 2.09
N PHE A 8 -8.35 -5.11 3.03
CA PHE A 8 -7.39 -4.03 2.77
C PHE A 8 -6.09 -4.31 3.51
N ALA A 9 -4.96 -4.20 2.82
CA ALA A 9 -3.63 -4.30 3.41
C ALA A 9 -2.68 -3.28 2.79
N SER A 10 -1.63 -2.88 3.52
CA SER A 10 -0.65 -1.90 3.09
C SER A 10 0.70 -2.15 3.76
N ASP A 11 1.76 -1.58 3.19
CA ASP A 11 3.07 -1.45 3.83
C ASP A 11 3.70 -2.81 4.23
N GLN A 12 3.73 -3.75 3.29
CA GLN A 12 4.38 -5.05 3.49
C GLN A 12 5.90 -4.96 3.39
N HIS A 13 6.42 -4.06 2.55
CA HIS A 13 7.86 -3.83 2.32
C HIS A 13 8.67 -5.12 2.11
N PHE A 14 8.21 -5.98 1.22
CA PHE A 14 8.97 -7.18 0.88
C PHE A 14 10.32 -6.80 0.27
N GLY A 15 11.38 -7.42 0.79
CA GLY A 15 12.77 -7.12 0.46
C GLY A 15 13.55 -6.44 1.59
N ALA A 16 12.89 -5.82 2.56
CA ALA A 16 13.50 -5.15 3.70
C ALA A 16 13.20 -5.85 5.03
N PRO A 17 13.99 -5.63 6.11
CA PRO A 17 15.31 -5.04 6.10
C PRO A 17 16.38 -6.01 5.57
N THR A 18 16.13 -7.33 5.61
CA THR A 18 16.98 -8.39 5.07
C THR A 18 16.13 -9.38 4.28
N PRO A 19 16.72 -10.15 3.36
CA PRO A 19 16.01 -11.19 2.62
C PRO A 19 15.32 -12.21 3.53
N GLU A 20 15.98 -12.60 4.63
CA GLU A 20 15.47 -13.61 5.57
C GLU A 20 14.24 -13.10 6.33
N ALA A 21 14.31 -11.89 6.88
CA ALA A 21 13.18 -11.26 7.58
C ALA A 21 12.00 -11.02 6.63
N SER A 22 12.30 -10.58 5.41
CA SER A 22 11.30 -10.40 4.35
C SER A 22 10.64 -11.73 3.98
N PHE A 23 11.40 -12.80 3.88
CA PHE A 23 10.86 -14.12 3.53
C PHE A 23 9.86 -14.63 4.59
N VAL A 24 10.18 -14.49 5.87
CA VAL A 24 9.25 -14.87 6.96
C VAL A 24 7.96 -14.05 6.89
N ARG A 25 8.08 -12.74 6.62
CA ARG A 25 6.94 -11.85 6.45
C ARG A 25 6.11 -12.20 5.22
N GLU A 26 6.76 -12.54 4.09
CA GLU A 26 6.08 -13.01 2.89
C GLU A 26 5.27 -14.27 3.16
N GLN A 27 5.83 -15.25 3.90
CA GLN A 27 5.10 -16.47 4.26
C GLN A 27 3.88 -16.16 5.14
N LYS A 28 4.03 -15.27 6.13
CA LYS A 28 2.93 -14.84 7.00
C LYS A 28 1.82 -14.14 6.19
N PHE A 29 2.19 -13.26 5.27
CA PHE A 29 1.24 -12.58 4.39
C PHE A 29 0.49 -13.54 3.45
N VAL A 30 1.20 -14.52 2.90
CA VAL A 30 0.60 -15.57 2.07
C VAL A 30 -0.39 -16.43 2.88
N ALA A 31 -0.08 -16.75 4.13
CA ALA A 31 -1.00 -17.46 5.01
C ALA A 31 -2.27 -16.64 5.27
N TRP A 32 -2.16 -15.34 5.50
CA TRP A 32 -3.30 -14.44 5.61
C TRP A 32 -4.12 -14.40 4.31
N LEU A 33 -3.48 -14.35 3.14
CA LEU A 33 -4.16 -14.39 1.85
C LEU A 33 -4.95 -15.70 1.66
N ASP A 34 -4.42 -16.82 2.15
CA ASP A 34 -5.13 -18.11 2.15
C ASP A 34 -6.38 -18.12 3.04
N GLU A 35 -6.31 -17.43 4.18
CA GLU A 35 -7.46 -17.31 5.07
C GLU A 35 -8.55 -16.44 4.45
N ILE A 36 -8.20 -15.24 3.99
CA ILE A 36 -9.20 -14.28 3.50
C ILE A 36 -9.86 -14.72 2.19
N LYS A 37 -9.17 -15.46 1.33
CA LYS A 37 -9.76 -15.93 0.06
C LYS A 37 -11.04 -16.76 0.23
N GLN A 38 -11.30 -17.28 1.44
CA GLN A 38 -12.48 -18.08 1.73
C GLN A 38 -13.79 -17.28 1.70
N ASP A 39 -13.73 -15.97 1.99
CA ASP A 39 -14.89 -15.08 2.03
C ASP A 39 -14.63 -13.69 1.41
N ALA A 40 -13.49 -13.51 0.75
CA ALA A 40 -13.18 -12.25 0.09
C ALA A 40 -14.11 -12.00 -1.11
N GLU A 41 -14.68 -10.79 -1.16
CA GLU A 41 -15.32 -10.20 -2.33
C GLU A 41 -14.32 -9.43 -3.19
N ALA A 42 -13.38 -8.72 -2.53
CA ALA A 42 -12.30 -7.99 -3.16
C ALA A 42 -11.12 -7.83 -2.19
N LEU A 43 -9.93 -7.63 -2.75
CA LEU A 43 -8.71 -7.31 -2.01
C LEU A 43 -8.12 -5.99 -2.52
N PHE A 44 -7.79 -5.10 -1.59
CA PHE A 44 -7.13 -3.83 -1.84
C PHE A 44 -5.73 -3.84 -1.21
N LEU A 45 -4.70 -3.68 -2.05
CA LEU A 45 -3.31 -3.51 -1.64
C LEU A 45 -2.93 -2.03 -1.81
N LEU A 46 -2.74 -1.33 -0.71
CA LEU A 46 -2.63 0.13 -0.70
C LEU A 46 -1.18 0.64 -0.73
N GLY A 47 -0.32 -0.01 -1.50
CA GLY A 47 1.04 0.43 -1.78
C GLY A 47 2.08 -0.08 -0.79
N ASP A 48 3.33 0.16 -1.13
CA ASP A 48 4.51 -0.30 -0.42
C ASP A 48 4.50 -1.83 -0.16
N LEU A 49 4.00 -2.58 -1.16
CA LEU A 49 4.06 -4.03 -1.16
C LEU A 49 5.51 -4.50 -1.18
N PHE A 50 6.32 -3.85 -2.01
CA PHE A 50 7.76 -4.08 -2.10
C PHE A 50 8.51 -2.88 -1.52
N ASP A 51 9.63 -3.15 -0.87
CA ASP A 51 10.53 -2.08 -0.40
C ASP A 51 11.21 -1.35 -1.55
N PHE A 52 11.34 -2.03 -2.68
CA PHE A 52 11.75 -1.47 -3.95
C PHE A 52 11.21 -2.32 -5.10
N TRP A 53 10.63 -1.65 -6.11
CA TRP A 53 10.20 -2.27 -7.35
C TRP A 53 10.61 -1.43 -8.56
N PHE A 54 11.17 -2.06 -9.58
CA PHE A 54 11.48 -1.44 -10.86
C PHE A 54 11.31 -2.45 -12.00
N GLU A 55 10.60 -2.05 -13.04
CA GLU A 55 10.38 -2.88 -14.21
C GLU A 55 11.36 -2.47 -15.34
N TYR A 56 12.32 -3.33 -15.61
CA TYR A 56 13.09 -3.28 -16.85
C TYR A 56 12.20 -3.77 -18.01
N LYS A 57 12.73 -3.70 -19.22
CA LYS A 57 11.93 -4.10 -20.39
C LYS A 57 11.52 -5.59 -20.36
N THR A 58 12.39 -6.45 -19.85
CA THR A 58 12.22 -7.91 -19.87
C THR A 58 12.52 -8.59 -18.53
N VAL A 59 12.85 -7.83 -17.48
CA VAL A 59 13.15 -8.36 -16.16
C VAL A 59 12.55 -7.51 -15.06
N VAL A 60 12.16 -8.17 -13.98
CA VAL A 60 11.73 -7.57 -12.73
C VAL A 60 12.64 -8.04 -11.58
N PRO A 61 12.62 -7.41 -10.41
CA PRO A 61 13.38 -7.88 -9.25
C PRO A 61 13.02 -9.33 -8.93
N LYS A 62 14.05 -10.16 -8.73
CA LYS A 62 13.85 -11.56 -8.35
C LYS A 62 13.41 -11.68 -6.88
N GLY A 63 12.72 -12.76 -6.57
CA GLY A 63 12.13 -13.02 -5.27
C GLY A 63 10.61 -12.86 -5.32
N PHE A 64 9.98 -12.81 -4.16
CA PHE A 64 8.56 -12.55 -3.98
C PHE A 64 7.64 -13.55 -4.72
N ILE A 65 8.17 -14.71 -5.10
CA ILE A 65 7.44 -15.68 -5.94
C ILE A 65 6.20 -16.23 -5.24
N ARG A 66 6.23 -16.30 -3.90
CA ARG A 66 5.09 -16.82 -3.13
C ARG A 66 3.93 -15.84 -3.14
N VAL A 67 4.21 -14.57 -2.84
CA VAL A 67 3.16 -13.55 -2.84
C VAL A 67 2.64 -13.32 -4.26
N LEU A 68 3.51 -13.23 -5.26
CA LEU A 68 3.08 -13.07 -6.67
C LEU A 68 2.24 -14.26 -7.13
N GLY A 69 2.69 -15.48 -6.85
CA GLY A 69 1.92 -16.69 -7.16
C GLY A 69 0.58 -16.77 -6.41
N LYS A 70 0.54 -16.31 -5.15
CA LYS A 70 -0.71 -16.28 -4.39
C LYS A 70 -1.68 -15.22 -4.92
N LEU A 71 -1.19 -14.05 -5.32
CA LEU A 71 -2.03 -13.03 -5.97
C LEU A 71 -2.58 -13.53 -7.31
N ALA A 72 -1.77 -14.23 -8.12
CA ALA A 72 -2.22 -14.88 -9.33
C ALA A 72 -3.35 -15.89 -9.03
N GLU A 73 -3.14 -16.80 -8.09
CA GLU A 73 -4.14 -17.80 -7.67
C GLU A 73 -5.48 -17.14 -7.25
N ILE A 74 -5.42 -16.07 -6.46
CA ILE A 74 -6.62 -15.34 -6.01
C ILE A 74 -7.32 -14.69 -7.21
N ARG A 75 -6.57 -14.06 -8.12
CA ARG A 75 -7.14 -13.48 -9.34
C ARG A 75 -7.79 -14.54 -10.23
N ASP A 76 -7.15 -15.67 -10.43
CA ASP A 76 -7.64 -16.78 -11.25
C ASP A 76 -8.91 -17.41 -10.63
N SER A 77 -9.05 -17.35 -9.29
CA SER A 77 -10.28 -17.75 -8.61
C SER A 77 -11.46 -16.79 -8.78
N GLY A 78 -11.25 -15.65 -9.49
CA GLY A 78 -12.28 -14.66 -9.78
C GLY A 78 -12.41 -13.53 -8.76
N ILE A 79 -11.58 -13.50 -7.71
CA ILE A 79 -11.59 -12.42 -6.71
C ILE A 79 -10.83 -11.21 -7.28
N PRO A 80 -11.45 -10.04 -7.41
CA PRO A 80 -10.77 -8.83 -7.86
C PRO A 80 -9.74 -8.35 -6.83
N ILE A 81 -8.55 -7.99 -7.33
CA ILE A 81 -7.50 -7.35 -6.56
C ILE A 81 -7.24 -5.97 -7.17
N TYR A 82 -7.10 -4.96 -6.32
CA TYR A 82 -6.78 -3.59 -6.70
C TYR A 82 -5.47 -3.18 -6.04
N PHE A 83 -4.51 -2.71 -6.84
CA PHE A 83 -3.20 -2.30 -6.35
C PHE A 83 -3.02 -0.79 -6.46
N PHE A 84 -2.60 -0.16 -5.37
CA PHE A 84 -2.21 1.24 -5.32
C PHE A 84 -0.68 1.32 -5.19
N VAL A 85 -0.09 2.25 -5.88
CA VAL A 85 1.35 2.48 -5.82
C VAL A 85 1.68 3.32 -4.60
N GLY A 86 2.62 2.85 -3.79
CA GLY A 86 3.19 3.60 -2.68
C GLY A 86 4.46 4.35 -3.06
N ASN A 87 5.17 4.86 -2.07
CA ASN A 87 6.41 5.61 -2.31
C ASN A 87 7.63 4.70 -2.55
N HIS A 88 7.60 3.46 -2.11
CA HIS A 88 8.67 2.48 -2.33
C HIS A 88 8.53 1.72 -3.65
N ASP A 89 7.33 1.57 -4.15
CA ASP A 89 7.05 0.92 -5.43
C ASP A 89 6.55 1.91 -6.52
N LEU A 90 7.00 3.17 -6.44
CA LEU A 90 6.70 4.27 -7.40
C LEU A 90 6.99 3.93 -8.86
N TRP A 91 7.88 2.99 -9.09
CA TRP A 91 8.28 2.57 -10.43
C TRP A 91 7.55 1.33 -10.94
N MET A 92 6.45 0.97 -10.26
CA MET A 92 5.49 0.00 -10.76
C MET A 92 5.05 0.42 -12.16
N GLY A 93 5.19 -0.48 -13.12
CA GLY A 93 4.82 -0.30 -14.51
C GLY A 93 3.54 -1.06 -14.86
N ASP A 94 3.64 -1.96 -15.83
CA ASP A 94 2.50 -2.72 -16.32
C ASP A 94 2.53 -4.22 -15.98
N TYR A 95 3.52 -4.67 -15.19
CA TYR A 95 3.66 -6.07 -14.82
C TYR A 95 2.41 -6.63 -14.13
N PHE A 96 1.90 -5.94 -13.12
CA PHE A 96 0.69 -6.38 -12.41
C PHE A 96 -0.54 -6.42 -13.33
N GLN A 97 -0.65 -5.46 -14.25
CA GLN A 97 -1.76 -5.43 -15.20
C GLN A 97 -1.66 -6.56 -16.23
N LYS A 98 -0.45 -6.79 -16.78
CA LYS A 98 -0.24 -7.74 -17.87
C LYS A 98 -0.14 -9.20 -17.40
N GLU A 99 0.61 -9.43 -16.30
CA GLU A 99 0.90 -10.78 -15.84
C GLU A 99 -0.14 -11.30 -14.81
N LEU A 100 -0.74 -10.39 -14.02
CA LEU A 100 -1.65 -10.76 -12.94
C LEU A 100 -3.09 -10.29 -13.17
N ASN A 101 -3.36 -9.51 -14.23
CA ASN A 101 -4.66 -8.88 -14.47
C ASN A 101 -5.16 -8.07 -13.25
N ILE A 102 -4.23 -7.37 -12.56
CA ILE A 102 -4.49 -6.52 -11.41
C ILE A 102 -4.37 -5.05 -11.84
N PRO A 103 -5.44 -4.23 -11.75
CA PRO A 103 -5.36 -2.80 -12.05
C PRO A 103 -4.44 -2.08 -11.05
N VAL A 104 -3.62 -1.16 -11.57
CA VAL A 104 -2.64 -0.37 -10.80
C VAL A 104 -3.06 1.09 -10.79
N TYR A 105 -3.20 1.67 -9.58
CA TYR A 105 -3.57 3.07 -9.38
C TYR A 105 -2.41 3.86 -8.79
N HIS A 106 -2.09 4.99 -9.41
CA HIS A 106 -1.02 5.90 -8.95
C HIS A 106 -1.56 7.05 -8.09
N ASP A 107 -2.87 7.20 -7.99
CA ASP A 107 -3.58 8.22 -7.22
C ASP A 107 -4.75 7.61 -6.46
N ASN A 108 -5.23 8.36 -5.45
CA ASN A 108 -6.41 7.96 -4.69
C ASN A 108 -7.62 7.74 -5.61
N GLN A 109 -8.40 6.73 -5.31
CA GLN A 109 -9.62 6.36 -6.04
C GLN A 109 -10.83 6.36 -5.11
N GLU A 110 -11.98 6.63 -5.71
CA GLU A 110 -13.27 6.55 -5.02
C GLU A 110 -13.96 5.24 -5.35
N PHE A 111 -14.48 4.59 -4.32
CA PHE A 111 -15.28 3.38 -4.47
C PHE A 111 -16.58 3.52 -3.67
N VAL A 112 -17.60 2.80 -4.11
CA VAL A 112 -18.88 2.69 -3.38
C VAL A 112 -19.17 1.22 -3.14
N PHE A 113 -19.29 0.85 -1.86
CA PHE A 113 -19.65 -0.49 -1.43
C PHE A 113 -20.86 -0.41 -0.52
N ASN A 114 -21.93 -1.11 -0.87
CA ASN A 114 -23.19 -1.12 -0.12
C ASN A 114 -23.70 0.29 0.27
N GLY A 115 -23.59 1.24 -0.67
CA GLY A 115 -24.02 2.63 -0.45
C GLY A 115 -23.06 3.47 0.42
N LYS A 116 -21.94 2.92 0.88
CA LYS A 116 -20.88 3.64 1.59
C LYS A 116 -19.81 4.10 0.60
N THR A 117 -19.43 5.36 0.68
CA THR A 117 -18.40 5.96 -0.18
C THR A 117 -17.04 5.90 0.51
N PHE A 118 -16.05 5.36 -0.19
CA PHE A 118 -14.66 5.22 0.24
C PHE A 118 -13.76 6.11 -0.59
N LEU A 119 -12.81 6.79 0.05
CA LEU A 119 -11.63 7.35 -0.60
C LEU A 119 -10.42 6.49 -0.21
N ILE A 120 -9.85 5.79 -1.18
CA ILE A 120 -8.81 4.78 -0.96
C ILE A 120 -7.52 5.20 -1.68
N GLY A 121 -6.37 5.01 -1.03
CA GLY A 121 -5.07 5.26 -1.62
C GLY A 121 -3.93 4.92 -0.67
N HIS A 122 -2.68 5.11 -1.11
CA HIS A 122 -1.53 4.89 -0.24
C HIS A 122 -1.41 5.98 0.83
N GLY A 123 -1.44 7.25 0.42
CA GLY A 123 -1.43 8.38 1.36
C GLY A 123 -0.22 9.30 1.25
N ASP A 124 0.82 8.90 0.54
CA ASP A 124 2.05 9.66 0.37
C ASP A 124 1.84 11.04 -0.30
N GLY A 125 2.59 12.05 0.15
CA GLY A 125 2.61 13.39 -0.46
C GLY A 125 1.31 14.19 -0.33
N LYS A 126 0.39 13.84 0.57
CA LYS A 126 -0.88 14.57 0.76
C LYS A 126 -0.78 15.73 1.75
N GLY A 127 0.34 15.85 2.45
CA GLY A 127 0.62 16.95 3.38
C GLY A 127 0.88 18.29 2.69
N PRO A 128 0.49 19.44 3.31
CA PRO A 128 0.80 20.78 2.76
C PRO A 128 2.29 21.13 2.81
N GLY A 129 3.04 20.59 3.78
CA GLY A 129 4.47 20.87 4.02
C GLY A 129 5.46 20.00 3.28
N ASP A 130 5.00 18.96 2.59
CA ASP A 130 5.84 17.88 2.01
C ASP A 130 6.44 18.30 0.63
N LYS A 131 7.00 19.51 0.56
CA LYS A 131 7.56 20.05 -0.70
C LYS A 131 8.79 19.26 -1.17
N GLY A 132 9.60 18.79 -0.23
CA GLY A 132 10.81 18.00 -0.52
C GLY A 132 10.45 16.67 -1.17
N TYR A 133 9.57 15.92 -0.54
CA TYR A 133 9.06 14.65 -1.07
C TYR A 133 8.37 14.82 -2.43
N LYS A 134 7.50 15.81 -2.58
CA LYS A 134 6.81 16.11 -3.86
C LYS A 134 7.79 16.41 -5.00
N ARG A 135 8.90 17.12 -4.71
CA ARG A 135 9.98 17.36 -5.70
C ARG A 135 10.70 16.06 -6.04
N MET A 136 11.07 15.28 -5.03
CA MET A 136 11.70 13.96 -5.21
C MET A 136 10.79 13.05 -6.03
N LYS A 137 9.51 12.93 -5.67
CA LYS A 137 8.52 12.13 -6.41
C LYS A 137 8.46 12.53 -7.88
N LYS A 138 8.47 13.84 -8.20
CA LYS A 138 8.49 14.33 -9.58
C LYS A 138 9.76 13.90 -10.34
N VAL A 139 10.92 13.92 -9.68
CA VAL A 139 12.19 13.46 -10.29
C VAL A 139 12.12 11.94 -10.55
N PHE A 140 11.71 11.16 -9.56
CA PHE A 140 11.64 9.70 -9.69
C PHE A 140 10.58 9.23 -10.69
N THR A 141 9.45 9.91 -10.78
CA THR A 141 8.38 9.56 -11.73
C THR A 141 8.61 10.09 -13.14
N ASN A 142 9.62 10.94 -13.33
CA ASN A 142 9.96 11.48 -14.65
C ASN A 142 10.40 10.36 -15.62
N PRO A 143 9.83 10.30 -16.84
CA PRO A 143 10.21 9.28 -17.83
C PRO A 143 11.69 9.24 -18.16
N PHE A 144 12.37 10.39 -18.18
CA PHE A 144 13.82 10.48 -18.42
C PHE A 144 14.62 9.85 -17.29
N SER A 145 14.25 10.11 -16.03
CA SER A 145 14.88 9.48 -14.85
C SER A 145 14.71 7.97 -14.86
N LYS A 146 13.50 7.49 -15.19
CA LYS A 146 13.22 6.06 -15.36
C LYS A 146 14.05 5.45 -16.50
N ALA A 147 14.17 6.15 -17.64
CA ALA A 147 14.98 5.70 -18.77
C ALA A 147 16.46 5.63 -18.38
N LEU A 148 16.99 6.63 -17.68
CA LEU A 148 18.37 6.65 -17.21
C LEU A 148 18.65 5.51 -16.22
N PHE A 149 17.77 5.27 -15.25
CA PHE A 149 17.89 4.16 -14.30
C PHE A 149 17.87 2.80 -15.02
N ARG A 150 17.09 2.66 -16.09
CA ARG A 150 17.01 1.43 -16.91
C ARG A 150 18.34 1.05 -17.59
N TRP A 151 19.26 2.02 -17.76
CA TRP A 151 20.60 1.76 -18.29
C TRP A 151 21.56 1.18 -17.25
N LEU A 152 21.23 1.28 -15.96
CA LEU A 152 22.01 0.61 -14.92
C LEU A 152 21.78 -0.91 -15.02
N HIS A 153 22.86 -1.66 -14.86
CA HIS A 153 22.73 -3.11 -14.77
C HIS A 153 21.77 -3.46 -13.62
N PRO A 154 20.79 -4.37 -13.80
CA PRO A 154 19.79 -4.68 -12.77
C PRO A 154 20.36 -4.96 -11.38
N ASP A 155 21.47 -5.73 -11.31
CA ASP A 155 22.11 -6.05 -10.02
C ASP A 155 22.68 -4.83 -9.30
N LEU A 156 23.12 -3.82 -10.03
CA LEU A 156 23.60 -2.57 -9.43
C LEU A 156 22.44 -1.65 -9.06
N GLY A 157 21.47 -1.51 -9.96
CA GLY A 157 20.30 -0.65 -9.74
C GLY A 157 19.48 -1.10 -8.55
N VAL A 158 19.14 -2.39 -8.45
CA VAL A 158 18.36 -2.96 -7.34
C VAL A 158 19.12 -2.84 -6.02
N LYS A 159 20.43 -3.19 -5.97
CA LYS A 159 21.24 -3.06 -4.75
C LYS A 159 21.33 -1.61 -4.27
N LEU A 160 21.56 -0.66 -5.19
CA LEU A 160 21.63 0.76 -4.85
C LEU A 160 20.31 1.27 -4.28
N ALA A 161 19.20 0.93 -4.92
CA ALA A 161 17.89 1.38 -4.48
C ALA A 161 17.49 0.77 -3.12
N GLN A 162 17.73 -0.52 -2.91
CA GLN A 162 17.53 -1.17 -1.61
C GLN A 162 18.40 -0.54 -0.50
N TYR A 163 19.68 -0.27 -0.79
CA TYR A 163 20.55 0.42 0.17
C TYR A 163 20.01 1.81 0.55
N LEU A 164 19.55 2.59 -0.42
CA LEU A 164 18.98 3.91 -0.17
C LEU A 164 17.66 3.83 0.60
N SER A 165 16.81 2.85 0.29
CA SER A 165 15.56 2.63 0.99
C SER A 165 15.77 2.30 2.48
N VAL A 166 16.60 1.30 2.78
CA VAL A 166 16.93 0.90 4.15
C VAL A 166 17.55 2.05 4.93
N LYS A 167 18.46 2.81 4.32
CA LYS A 167 19.09 3.96 4.97
C LYS A 167 18.09 5.07 5.31
N ASN A 168 17.14 5.35 4.43
CA ASN A 168 16.10 6.34 4.70
C ASN A 168 15.18 5.90 5.83
N LYS A 169 14.79 4.63 5.90
CA LYS A 169 13.99 4.08 7.01
C LYS A 169 14.66 4.16 8.36
N LEU A 170 15.99 3.96 8.43
CA LEU A 170 16.75 4.12 9.68
C LEU A 170 16.78 5.57 10.18
N ILE A 171 16.53 6.54 9.30
CA ILE A 171 16.52 7.97 9.64
C ILE A 171 15.10 8.45 10.03
N SER A 172 14.05 7.91 9.43
CA SER A 172 12.65 8.35 9.63
C SER A 172 11.81 7.40 10.50
N GLY A 173 12.27 6.19 10.74
CA GLY A 173 11.45 5.11 11.30
C GLY A 173 10.99 5.30 12.76
N GLU A 174 11.65 6.14 13.57
CA GLU A 174 11.21 6.40 14.96
C GLU A 174 10.05 7.40 15.04
N GLU A 175 9.92 8.32 14.10
CA GLU A 175 8.83 9.29 14.07
C GLU A 175 7.52 8.69 13.52
N ASP A 176 7.60 7.64 12.73
CA ASP A 176 6.45 7.03 12.06
C ASP A 176 5.54 6.21 12.98
N VAL A 177 6.02 5.81 14.15
CA VAL A 177 5.25 4.98 15.11
C VAL A 177 4.55 5.78 16.20
N VAL A 178 4.69 7.12 16.25
CA VAL A 178 4.11 7.96 17.28
C VAL A 178 2.93 8.76 16.73
N PHE A 179 1.77 8.66 17.38
CA PHE A 179 0.64 9.53 17.06
C PHE A 179 0.91 10.96 17.53
N LEU A 180 0.99 11.88 16.59
CA LEU A 180 1.36 13.28 16.85
C LEU A 180 0.17 14.18 17.22
N GLY A 181 -1.04 13.62 17.25
CA GLY A 181 -2.29 14.35 17.41
C GLY A 181 -2.90 14.74 16.07
N GLU A 182 -4.22 14.83 16.02
CA GLU A 182 -5.00 15.05 14.79
C GLU A 182 -4.52 16.24 13.95
N ASP A 183 -4.11 17.32 14.60
CA ASP A 183 -3.67 18.54 13.92
C ASP A 183 -2.33 18.41 13.21
N LYS A 184 -1.51 17.44 13.61
CA LYS A 184 -0.21 17.17 13.02
C LYS A 184 -0.23 15.97 12.06
N GLU A 185 -1.27 15.15 12.12
CA GLU A 185 -1.45 14.02 11.20
C GLU A 185 -1.97 14.49 9.85
N TRP A 186 -1.08 14.55 8.87
CA TRP A 186 -1.32 15.13 7.56
C TRP A 186 -2.43 14.46 6.77
N LEU A 187 -2.59 13.13 6.92
CA LEU A 187 -3.65 12.39 6.27
C LEU A 187 -5.01 12.67 6.88
N ILE A 188 -5.08 12.91 8.19
CA ILE A 188 -6.30 13.34 8.87
C ILE A 188 -6.68 14.75 8.37
N GLN A 189 -5.71 15.66 8.29
CA GLN A 189 -5.92 17.00 7.75
C GLN A 189 -6.35 16.95 6.27
N TYR A 190 -5.81 16.01 5.51
CA TYR A 190 -6.23 15.78 4.13
C TYR A 190 -7.68 15.28 4.07
N ALA A 191 -8.09 14.34 4.92
CA ALA A 191 -9.45 13.85 5.00
C ALA A 191 -10.44 14.96 5.39
N LYS A 192 -10.11 15.79 6.39
CA LYS A 192 -10.90 16.96 6.79
C LYS A 192 -11.16 17.92 5.62
N ARG A 193 -10.09 18.27 4.86
CA ARG A 193 -10.24 19.12 3.67
C ARG A 193 -11.08 18.49 2.57
N LYS A 194 -11.02 17.16 2.39
CA LYS A 194 -11.88 16.48 1.42
C LYS A 194 -13.36 16.54 1.81
N LEU A 195 -13.66 16.45 3.08
CA LEU A 195 -15.04 16.56 3.60
C LEU A 195 -15.66 17.95 3.37
N GLU A 196 -14.87 18.99 3.21
CA GLU A 196 -15.38 20.34 2.85
C GLU A 196 -16.06 20.35 1.47
N THR A 197 -15.71 19.43 0.59
CA THR A 197 -16.20 19.40 -0.80
C THR A 197 -17.09 18.21 -1.11
N LYS A 198 -16.88 17.08 -0.45
CA LYS A 198 -17.63 15.84 -0.70
C LYS A 198 -17.63 14.93 0.51
N HIS A 199 -18.76 14.30 0.79
CA HIS A 199 -18.88 13.31 1.86
C HIS A 199 -18.26 11.97 1.46
N TYR A 200 -17.48 11.39 2.39
CA TYR A 200 -16.96 10.03 2.35
C TYR A 200 -17.25 9.35 3.68
N ASN A 201 -17.73 8.12 3.66
CA ASN A 201 -17.90 7.34 4.88
C ASN A 201 -16.56 6.87 5.44
N TYR A 202 -15.62 6.51 4.55
CA TYR A 202 -14.34 5.98 4.94
C TYR A 202 -13.19 6.59 4.11
N PHE A 203 -12.14 6.99 4.80
CA PHE A 203 -10.83 7.33 4.24
C PHE A 203 -9.87 6.21 4.62
N VAL A 204 -9.41 5.41 3.66
CA VAL A 204 -8.56 4.24 3.93
C VAL A 204 -7.19 4.43 3.30
N PHE A 205 -6.16 4.50 4.15
CA PHE A 205 -4.79 4.77 3.75
C PHE A 205 -3.78 3.83 4.43
N GLY A 206 -2.59 3.71 3.86
CA GLY A 206 -1.37 3.18 4.46
C GLY A 206 -0.37 4.27 4.83
N HIS A 207 0.90 4.05 4.46
CA HIS A 207 2.01 5.01 4.51
C HIS A 207 2.49 5.43 5.90
N ARG A 208 1.59 5.56 6.88
CA ARG A 208 1.91 6.06 8.21
C ARG A 208 2.42 4.96 9.15
N HIS A 209 2.35 3.70 8.73
CA HIS A 209 2.74 2.51 9.50
C HIS A 209 2.09 2.37 10.89
N LEU A 210 1.26 3.30 11.30
CA LEU A 210 0.59 3.30 12.59
C LEU A 210 -0.89 2.93 12.42
N PRO A 211 -1.33 1.76 12.92
CA PRO A 211 -2.73 1.35 12.80
C PRO A 211 -3.65 2.29 13.58
N MET A 212 -4.60 2.92 12.88
CA MET A 212 -5.52 3.90 13.48
C MET A 212 -6.90 3.79 12.87
N VAL A 213 -7.93 3.94 13.71
CA VAL A 213 -9.30 4.21 13.28
C VAL A 213 -9.81 5.39 14.10
N LEU A 214 -10.04 6.52 13.44
CA LEU A 214 -10.42 7.76 14.09
C LEU A 214 -11.66 8.37 13.42
N PRO A 215 -12.60 8.95 14.17
CA PRO A 215 -13.70 9.70 13.59
C PRO A 215 -13.16 10.98 12.93
N VAL A 216 -13.69 11.33 11.77
CA VAL A 216 -13.39 12.57 11.06
C VAL A 216 -14.70 13.19 10.58
N GLY A 217 -15.04 14.37 11.12
CA GLY A 217 -16.37 14.94 10.92
C GLY A 217 -17.46 14.13 11.63
N GLU A 218 -18.72 14.34 11.24
CA GLU A 218 -19.86 13.76 11.97
C GLU A 218 -20.14 12.29 11.61
N HIS A 219 -19.88 11.89 10.36
CA HIS A 219 -20.30 10.57 9.84
C HIS A 219 -19.21 9.88 9.00
N SER A 220 -17.95 10.19 9.25
CA SER A 220 -16.82 9.69 8.51
C SER A 220 -15.75 9.07 9.41
N GLN A 221 -15.02 8.11 8.91
CA GLN A 221 -13.88 7.51 9.59
C GLN A 221 -12.62 7.62 8.75
N TYR A 222 -11.54 8.01 9.42
CA TYR A 222 -10.18 7.86 8.90
C TYR A 222 -9.60 6.55 9.39
N VAL A 223 -9.04 5.78 8.49
CA VAL A 223 -8.38 4.50 8.76
C VAL A 223 -6.98 4.55 8.19
N ASN A 224 -5.99 4.30 9.02
CA ASN A 224 -4.66 3.89 8.58
C ASN A 224 -4.47 2.41 8.88
N LEU A 225 -4.05 1.65 7.86
CA LEU A 225 -3.98 0.19 7.96
C LEU A 225 -2.83 -0.32 8.82
N GLY A 226 -1.89 0.57 9.22
CA GLY A 226 -0.65 0.14 9.86
C GLY A 226 0.30 -0.50 8.85
N ASP A 227 1.02 -1.52 9.27
CA ASP A 227 2.01 -2.21 8.45
C ASP A 227 1.98 -3.75 8.65
N TRP A 228 2.77 -4.42 7.81
CA TRP A 228 3.07 -5.85 7.92
C TRP A 228 4.47 -6.13 8.44
N ILE A 229 5.17 -5.10 8.97
CA ILE A 229 6.52 -5.22 9.54
C ILE A 229 6.46 -5.56 11.03
N GLY A 230 5.64 -4.81 11.77
CA GLY A 230 5.52 -4.93 13.22
C GLY A 230 4.10 -5.18 13.71
N TYR A 231 3.12 -4.56 13.08
CA TYR A 231 1.73 -4.62 13.53
C TYR A 231 0.94 -5.79 12.94
N PHE A 232 1.20 -6.18 11.69
CA PHE A 232 0.47 -7.22 10.93
C PHE A 232 -1.04 -6.94 10.85
N THR A 233 -1.39 -5.67 10.63
CA THR A 233 -2.77 -5.21 10.64
C THR A 233 -3.35 -5.12 9.22
N TYR A 234 -4.66 -5.30 9.13
CA TYR A 234 -5.42 -5.24 7.89
C TYR A 234 -6.84 -4.72 8.14
N GLY A 235 -7.43 -4.10 7.14
CA GLY A 235 -8.81 -3.63 7.19
C GLY A 235 -9.78 -4.68 6.67
N VAL A 236 -10.99 -4.71 7.23
CA VAL A 236 -12.11 -5.54 6.76
C VAL A 236 -13.37 -4.70 6.71
N PHE A 237 -14.03 -4.70 5.57
CA PHE A 237 -15.40 -4.18 5.45
C PHE A 237 -16.35 -5.32 5.19
N ASP A 238 -17.34 -5.51 6.08
CA ASP A 238 -18.30 -6.62 6.02
C ASP A 238 -19.60 -6.28 5.26
N GLY A 239 -19.61 -5.12 4.61
CA GLY A 239 -20.77 -4.56 3.92
C GLY A 239 -21.55 -3.54 4.78
N THR A 240 -21.25 -3.43 6.07
CA THR A 240 -21.92 -2.52 7.02
C THR A 240 -20.89 -1.68 7.77
N THR A 241 -19.90 -2.32 8.37
CA THR A 241 -18.90 -1.72 9.24
C THR A 241 -17.49 -2.00 8.73
N PHE A 242 -16.58 -1.08 9.00
CA PHE A 242 -15.15 -1.24 8.76
C PHE A 242 -14.44 -1.53 10.08
N GLU A 243 -13.65 -2.59 10.10
CA GLU A 243 -12.84 -3.00 11.25
C GLU A 243 -11.37 -3.09 10.86
N LEU A 244 -10.49 -2.66 11.76
CA LEU A 244 -9.06 -2.93 11.68
C LEU A 244 -8.74 -4.15 12.54
N LYS A 245 -8.10 -5.16 11.95
CA LYS A 245 -7.78 -6.44 12.58
C LYS A 245 -6.29 -6.70 12.53
N LYS A 246 -5.81 -7.56 13.42
CA LYS A 246 -4.44 -8.05 13.44
C LYS A 246 -4.44 -9.52 13.03
N PHE A 247 -3.44 -9.90 12.22
CA PHE A 247 -3.16 -11.30 11.87
C PHE A 247 -2.09 -11.85 12.81
N GLU A 248 -2.39 -12.94 13.50
CA GLU A 248 -1.53 -13.58 14.49
C GLU A 248 -0.54 -14.61 13.89
#